data_d31ed410cae0d53ee1473ab6c4a5f86b
#
_entry.id   d31ed410cae0d53ee1473ab6c4a5f86b
#
_cell.length_a   1.000
_cell.length_b   1.000
_cell.length_c   1.000
_cell.angle_alpha   90.00
_cell.angle_beta   90.00
_cell.angle_gamma   90.00
#
_symmetry.space_group_name_H-M   'P 1'
#
loop_
_entity.id
_entity.type
_entity.pdbx_description
1 polymer ?
#
loop_
_entity_poly.entity_id
_entity_poly.type
_entity_poly.pdbx_seq_one_letter_code
_entity_poly.pdbx_strand_id
1 'polypeptide(L)'
;MYRRIGIVFFLSGLVFAGHTITIDGQFQDWDQVPLAYTDSQSSDQMSADFSDLKITYDMEFLFIYFNFYDNEFLLQDWNNFHLFLDTDNDGSTGLAIDGIGAELDWTFGSRSGVQYLNGNQYELWQNDISLRIGPTITSQEFEIGISRYCGPLTMNGSQVMVDGRIIINSGDTTQDQVPDEPGGIYFSIGDDIVPDPVPIPLERRHEDDIRIISYNTWNNGILDDERMPRFKRIIQALDPDVIALQEHWDWDEIDDIIQSWFPQEEWFASWTYRDLVVLSRFPILEDANMISSERTMAVLLDTESELGKDLLVFNSHLSCCANNDDRQQQVDEFISVWRDWISGGGGPFEIDTETPFVHVGDFNFVGYRQQVETIRTGDIQNEADHGPDFPPDWDSSDIVDLFSRHTHKRMGYTWRSDGSSFN
;
A
#
# COMPACT_ATOMS: atom_id res chain seq x y z
N MET A 1 48.01 -24.49 -40.97
CA MET A 1 48.04 -23.11 -40.40
C MET A 1 46.61 -22.70 -40.13
N TYR A 2 46.05 -23.04 -38.96
CA TYR A 2 44.67 -22.73 -38.61
C TYR A 2 44.65 -21.43 -37.78
N ARG A 3 44.03 -20.38 -38.33
CA ARG A 3 43.76 -19.15 -37.59
C ARG A 3 42.57 -19.42 -36.65
N ARG A 4 42.80 -19.36 -35.35
CA ARG A 4 41.71 -19.25 -34.39
C ARG A 4 41.12 -17.84 -34.41
N ILE A 5 39.88 -17.74 -34.80
CA ILE A 5 39.09 -16.48 -34.66
C ILE A 5 38.60 -16.50 -33.20
N GLY A 6 39.18 -15.64 -32.38
CA GLY A 6 38.63 -15.38 -31.03
C GLY A 6 37.41 -14.46 -31.20
N ILE A 7 36.25 -14.96 -30.86
CA ILE A 7 35.05 -14.13 -30.68
C ILE A 7 35.20 -13.47 -29.32
N VAL A 8 35.42 -12.17 -29.28
CA VAL A 8 35.36 -11.35 -28.08
C VAL A 8 33.89 -11.01 -27.90
N PHE A 9 33.24 -11.64 -26.90
CA PHE A 9 31.96 -11.16 -26.43
C PHE A 9 32.21 -9.86 -25.66
N PHE A 10 31.79 -8.74 -26.23
CA PHE A 10 31.57 -7.54 -25.44
C PHE A 10 30.33 -7.81 -24.60
N LEU A 11 30.48 -8.03 -23.30
CA LEU A 11 29.42 -7.80 -22.35
C LEU A 11 29.17 -6.26 -22.38
N SER A 12 28.24 -5.83 -23.19
CA SER A 12 27.65 -4.50 -23.05
C SER A 12 26.85 -4.55 -21.75
N GLY A 13 27.36 -3.95 -20.68
CA GLY A 13 26.59 -3.71 -19.48
C GLY A 13 25.30 -2.99 -19.90
N LEU A 14 24.17 -3.52 -19.50
CA LEU A 14 22.89 -2.86 -19.68
C LEU A 14 22.93 -1.57 -18.86
N VAL A 15 22.95 -0.42 -19.53
CA VAL A 15 22.73 0.87 -18.89
C VAL A 15 21.22 1.01 -18.77
N PHE A 16 20.71 1.00 -17.57
CA PHE A 16 19.29 1.20 -17.31
C PHE A 16 18.98 2.70 -17.44
N ALA A 17 17.91 3.02 -18.16
CA ALA A 17 17.37 4.38 -18.15
C ALA A 17 16.63 4.63 -16.84
N GLY A 18 16.69 5.85 -16.33
CA GLY A 18 15.89 6.23 -15.17
C GLY A 18 14.42 6.41 -15.55
N HIS A 19 13.53 5.94 -14.70
CA HIS A 19 12.08 6.08 -14.83
C HIS A 19 11.47 6.56 -13.52
N THR A 20 10.40 7.34 -13.63
CA THR A 20 9.60 7.73 -12.47
C THR A 20 8.67 6.57 -12.13
N ILE A 21 8.83 6.00 -10.94
CA ILE A 21 7.99 4.94 -10.40
C ILE A 21 7.24 5.48 -9.19
N THR A 22 5.97 5.11 -9.07
CA THR A 22 5.15 5.33 -7.88
C THR A 22 4.91 3.99 -7.22
N ILE A 23 5.29 3.84 -5.96
CA ILE A 23 5.05 2.60 -5.21
C ILE A 23 3.62 2.63 -4.69
N ASP A 24 2.69 2.05 -5.45
CA ASP A 24 1.25 2.06 -5.16
C ASP A 24 0.57 0.69 -5.35
N GLY A 25 1.36 -0.34 -5.73
CA GLY A 25 0.86 -1.67 -6.03
C GLY A 25 0.19 -1.78 -7.40
N GLN A 26 0.35 -0.78 -8.27
CA GLN A 26 -0.04 -0.81 -9.67
C GLN A 26 1.22 -0.75 -10.54
N PHE A 27 1.32 -1.62 -11.51
CA PHE A 27 2.60 -1.88 -12.18
C PHE A 27 2.69 -1.28 -13.60
N GLN A 28 1.75 -0.40 -14.01
CA GLN A 28 1.71 0.17 -15.36
C GLN A 28 2.91 1.09 -15.66
N ASP A 29 3.47 1.75 -14.66
CA ASP A 29 4.68 2.57 -14.80
C ASP A 29 5.95 1.74 -15.04
N TRP A 30 5.89 0.42 -14.73
CA TRP A 30 6.94 -0.55 -15.05
C TRP A 30 6.92 -1.05 -16.51
N ASP A 31 5.89 -0.75 -17.29
CA ASP A 31 5.77 -1.22 -18.69
C ASP A 31 6.93 -0.78 -19.57
N GLN A 32 7.50 0.40 -19.31
CA GLN A 32 8.61 0.96 -20.06
C GLN A 32 9.98 0.56 -19.50
N VAL A 33 10.05 -0.07 -18.34
CA VAL A 33 11.29 -0.52 -17.72
C VAL A 33 11.68 -1.87 -18.33
N PRO A 34 12.88 -1.97 -18.94
CA PRO A 34 13.32 -3.24 -19.53
C PRO A 34 13.59 -4.29 -18.45
N LEU A 35 13.43 -5.55 -18.83
CA LEU A 35 13.82 -6.68 -17.97
C LEU A 35 15.32 -6.63 -17.70
N ALA A 36 15.70 -6.73 -16.43
CA ALA A 36 17.07 -6.93 -15.98
C ALA A 36 17.44 -8.41 -16.00
N TYR A 37 16.48 -9.27 -15.69
CA TYR A 37 16.62 -10.72 -15.70
C TYR A 37 15.25 -11.36 -15.89
N THR A 38 15.24 -12.55 -16.50
CA THR A 38 14.09 -13.46 -16.54
C THR A 38 14.56 -14.82 -16.09
N ASP A 39 13.95 -15.34 -15.07
CA ASP A 39 14.18 -16.69 -14.59
C ASP A 39 13.40 -17.71 -15.39
N SER A 40 13.80 -18.96 -15.32
CA SER A 40 13.10 -20.07 -15.97
C SER A 40 12.22 -20.75 -14.96
N GLN A 41 10.94 -20.95 -15.29
CA GLN A 41 10.04 -21.68 -14.41
C GLN A 41 10.64 -23.03 -13.99
N SER A 42 10.72 -23.25 -12.70
CA SER A 42 11.23 -24.49 -12.15
C SER A 42 10.31 -25.67 -12.44
N SER A 43 10.92 -26.82 -12.79
CA SER A 43 10.17 -28.07 -12.97
C SER A 43 9.73 -28.71 -11.66
N ASP A 44 10.34 -28.30 -10.55
CA ASP A 44 10.04 -28.78 -9.20
C ASP A 44 8.98 -27.88 -8.57
N GLN A 45 8.12 -28.43 -7.74
CA GLN A 45 7.12 -27.64 -7.01
C GLN A 45 7.83 -26.87 -5.87
N MET A 46 8.45 -25.76 -6.24
CA MET A 46 9.01 -24.83 -5.27
C MET A 46 7.91 -24.02 -4.59
N SER A 47 8.09 -23.65 -3.35
CA SER A 47 7.15 -22.77 -2.65
C SER A 47 7.19 -21.37 -3.22
N ALA A 48 8.36 -20.90 -3.65
CA ALA A 48 8.57 -19.66 -4.38
C ALA A 48 9.32 -19.97 -5.67
N ASP A 49 8.85 -19.46 -6.80
CA ASP A 49 9.41 -19.63 -8.13
C ASP A 49 9.41 -18.24 -8.78
N PHE A 50 10.58 -17.58 -8.72
CA PHE A 50 10.74 -16.23 -9.27
C PHE A 50 10.60 -16.25 -10.80
N SER A 51 10.23 -15.13 -11.39
CA SER A 51 10.10 -14.99 -12.84
C SER A 51 10.93 -13.82 -13.36
N ASP A 52 10.37 -12.63 -13.37
CA ASP A 52 11.02 -11.46 -13.94
C ASP A 52 11.57 -10.51 -12.87
N LEU A 53 12.71 -9.88 -13.17
CA LEU A 53 13.27 -8.79 -12.40
C LEU A 53 13.44 -7.56 -13.28
N LYS A 54 13.01 -6.39 -12.80
CA LYS A 54 13.30 -5.08 -13.41
C LYS A 54 13.98 -4.18 -12.37
N ILE A 55 14.87 -3.31 -12.84
CA ILE A 55 15.59 -2.35 -12.01
C ILE A 55 15.56 -1.01 -12.72
N THR A 56 15.23 0.05 -11.99
CA THR A 56 15.33 1.41 -12.47
C THR A 56 15.63 2.36 -11.31
N TYR A 57 15.77 3.65 -11.60
CA TYR A 57 16.12 4.65 -10.60
C TYR A 57 15.58 6.02 -10.98
N ASP A 58 15.54 6.89 -9.99
CA ASP A 58 15.42 8.32 -10.18
C ASP A 58 16.50 9.07 -9.36
N MET A 59 16.32 10.36 -9.16
CA MET A 59 17.28 11.17 -8.42
C MET A 59 17.38 10.78 -6.93
N GLU A 60 16.33 10.17 -6.35
CA GLU A 60 16.23 9.90 -4.92
C GLU A 60 16.16 8.41 -4.58
N PHE A 61 15.63 7.57 -5.47
CA PHE A 61 15.37 6.16 -5.21
C PHE A 61 15.99 5.22 -6.24
N LEU A 62 16.38 4.04 -5.77
CA LEU A 62 16.55 2.82 -6.56
C LEU A 62 15.24 2.06 -6.48
N PHE A 63 14.68 1.67 -7.62
CA PHE A 63 13.44 0.90 -7.72
C PHE A 63 13.72 -0.50 -8.25
N ILE A 64 13.05 -1.47 -7.66
CA ILE A 64 13.16 -2.88 -7.98
C ILE A 64 11.75 -3.45 -8.11
N TYR A 65 11.49 -4.15 -9.20
CA TYR A 65 10.29 -4.95 -9.42
C TYR A 65 10.69 -6.40 -9.58
N PHE A 66 9.93 -7.30 -8.99
CA PHE A 66 10.04 -8.73 -9.24
C PHE A 66 8.67 -9.41 -9.11
N ASN A 67 8.53 -10.55 -9.76
CA ASN A 67 7.32 -11.36 -9.68
C ASN A 67 7.63 -12.86 -9.60
N PHE A 68 6.56 -13.63 -9.35
CA PHE A 68 6.58 -15.09 -9.23
C PHE A 68 5.71 -15.72 -10.32
N TYR A 69 5.98 -16.99 -10.69
CA TYR A 69 5.23 -17.70 -11.71
C TYR A 69 3.79 -18.03 -11.27
N ASP A 70 3.59 -18.68 -10.13
CA ASP A 70 2.31 -19.31 -9.83
C ASP A 70 1.72 -18.96 -8.45
N ASN A 71 2.50 -18.44 -7.50
CA ASN A 71 2.07 -18.27 -6.12
C ASN A 71 1.98 -16.80 -5.73
N GLU A 72 0.99 -16.48 -4.91
CA GLU A 72 0.91 -15.21 -4.22
C GLU A 72 1.59 -15.30 -2.85
N PHE A 73 2.33 -14.26 -2.49
CA PHE A 73 3.01 -14.14 -1.20
C PHE A 73 2.59 -12.85 -0.49
N LEU A 74 2.61 -12.89 0.82
CA LEU A 74 2.61 -11.70 1.65
C LEU A 74 4.08 -11.32 1.88
N LEU A 75 4.59 -10.34 1.14
CA LEU A 75 6.03 -10.07 1.12
C LEU A 75 6.56 -9.61 2.49
N GLN A 76 5.79 -8.86 3.25
CA GLN A 76 6.22 -8.30 4.53
C GLN A 76 5.95 -9.20 5.75
N ASP A 77 5.41 -10.40 5.57
CA ASP A 77 5.12 -11.37 6.66
C ASP A 77 5.22 -12.81 6.17
N TRP A 78 5.43 -13.74 7.10
CA TRP A 78 5.39 -15.20 6.90
C TRP A 78 6.29 -15.75 5.79
N ASN A 79 7.37 -15.06 5.50
CA ASN A 79 8.39 -15.52 4.56
C ASN A 79 9.79 -15.20 5.08
N ASN A 80 10.79 -15.73 4.39
CA ASN A 80 12.18 -15.48 4.67
C ASN A 80 12.91 -14.97 3.41
N PHE A 81 12.22 -14.18 2.58
CA PHE A 81 12.82 -13.64 1.37
C PHE A 81 13.85 -12.57 1.70
N HIS A 82 15.00 -12.65 1.02
CA HIS A 82 16.10 -11.71 1.17
C HIS A 82 16.33 -10.90 -0.12
N LEU A 83 16.69 -9.65 0.07
CA LEU A 83 17.26 -8.78 -0.94
C LEU A 83 18.69 -8.46 -0.53
N PHE A 84 19.68 -8.89 -1.34
CA PHE A 84 21.08 -8.53 -1.17
C PHE A 84 21.47 -7.48 -2.20
N LEU A 85 22.12 -6.41 -1.73
CA LEU A 85 22.69 -5.38 -2.61
C LEU A 85 24.17 -5.21 -2.31
N ASP A 86 24.99 -5.46 -3.33
CA ASP A 86 26.39 -5.06 -3.40
C ASP A 86 26.38 -3.65 -4.02
N THR A 87 26.77 -2.66 -3.26
CA THR A 87 26.59 -1.24 -3.60
C THR A 87 27.87 -0.54 -4.04
N ASP A 88 28.99 -1.24 -4.03
CA ASP A 88 30.29 -0.76 -4.51
C ASP A 88 30.92 -1.68 -5.59
N ASN A 89 30.19 -2.74 -5.97
CA ASN A 89 30.58 -3.75 -6.95
C ASN A 89 31.96 -4.39 -6.65
N ASP A 90 32.27 -4.56 -5.34
CA ASP A 90 33.49 -5.18 -4.83
C ASP A 90 33.18 -6.40 -3.96
N GLY A 91 33.27 -7.59 -4.53
CA GLY A 91 33.04 -8.86 -3.81
C GLY A 91 33.96 -9.13 -2.61
N SER A 92 34.87 -8.21 -2.28
CA SER A 92 35.75 -8.32 -1.11
C SER A 92 35.26 -7.51 0.11
N THR A 93 34.23 -6.68 -0.07
CA THR A 93 33.56 -5.88 0.98
C THR A 93 32.22 -6.53 1.36
N GLY A 94 31.53 -6.00 2.34
CA GLY A 94 30.18 -6.45 2.70
C GLY A 94 30.07 -7.92 3.17
N LEU A 95 28.88 -8.48 3.01
CA LEU A 95 28.57 -9.90 3.24
C LEU A 95 28.90 -10.71 1.97
N ALA A 96 29.85 -11.65 2.11
CA ALA A 96 30.14 -12.55 1.00
C ALA A 96 28.97 -13.54 0.79
N ILE A 97 28.23 -13.37 -0.27
CA ILE A 97 27.10 -14.22 -0.67
C ILE A 97 27.08 -14.42 -2.16
N ASP A 98 27.06 -15.67 -2.58
CA ASP A 98 26.90 -16.12 -3.98
C ASP A 98 27.70 -15.31 -5.02
N GLY A 99 28.95 -14.96 -4.69
CA GLY A 99 29.90 -14.28 -5.56
C GLY A 99 29.80 -12.75 -5.57
N ILE A 100 28.99 -12.16 -4.72
CA ILE A 100 28.95 -10.71 -4.46
C ILE A 100 29.39 -10.38 -3.03
N GLY A 101 29.65 -9.10 -2.75
CA GLY A 101 29.91 -8.56 -1.43
C GLY A 101 28.79 -7.59 -1.05
N ALA A 102 27.75 -8.07 -0.40
CA ALA A 102 26.55 -7.26 -0.13
C ALA A 102 26.73 -6.32 1.06
N GLU A 103 26.53 -5.00 0.88
CA GLU A 103 26.44 -4.01 1.95
C GLU A 103 25.06 -3.99 2.60
N LEU A 104 24.04 -4.44 1.90
CA LEU A 104 22.68 -4.58 2.42
C LEU A 104 22.22 -6.04 2.30
N ASP A 105 21.76 -6.60 3.42
CA ASP A 105 20.93 -7.79 3.51
C ASP A 105 19.60 -7.39 4.15
N TRP A 106 18.52 -7.38 3.37
CA TRP A 106 17.16 -7.08 3.83
C TRP A 106 16.31 -8.34 3.85
N THR A 107 15.68 -8.64 4.99
CA THR A 107 14.75 -9.77 5.15
C THR A 107 13.32 -9.24 5.17
N PHE A 108 12.56 -9.52 4.13
CA PHE A 108 11.21 -8.97 3.96
C PHE A 108 10.25 -9.36 5.08
N GLY A 109 10.11 -10.66 5.35
CA GLY A 109 9.18 -11.16 6.36
C GLY A 109 9.53 -10.76 7.80
N SER A 110 10.78 -10.36 8.06
CA SER A 110 11.22 -9.81 9.34
C SER A 110 11.11 -8.28 9.41
N ARG A 111 10.86 -7.62 8.28
CA ARG A 111 10.81 -6.15 8.12
C ARG A 111 12.05 -5.46 8.67
N SER A 112 13.18 -6.10 8.56
CA SER A 112 14.47 -5.64 9.06
C SER A 112 15.61 -6.10 8.17
N GLY A 113 16.75 -5.45 8.30
CA GLY A 113 17.94 -5.80 7.54
C GLY A 113 19.23 -5.54 8.31
N VAL A 114 20.33 -5.82 7.64
CA VAL A 114 21.67 -5.60 8.16
C VAL A 114 22.50 -4.85 7.13
N GLN A 115 23.11 -3.75 7.56
CA GLN A 115 24.18 -3.10 6.80
C GLN A 115 25.53 -3.69 7.21
N TYR A 116 26.33 -4.06 6.22
CA TYR A 116 27.71 -4.47 6.39
C TYR A 116 28.65 -3.36 5.95
N LEU A 117 29.40 -2.78 6.88
CA LEU A 117 30.28 -1.64 6.60
C LEU A 117 31.59 -1.77 7.38
N ASN A 118 32.74 -1.81 6.66
CA ASN A 118 34.07 -1.89 7.24
C ASN A 118 34.24 -3.05 8.25
N GLY A 119 33.65 -4.22 7.95
CA GLY A 119 33.68 -5.40 8.79
C GLY A 119 32.77 -5.36 10.02
N ASN A 120 31.93 -4.35 10.16
CA ASN A 120 30.90 -4.26 11.19
C ASN A 120 29.51 -4.50 10.61
N GLN A 121 28.56 -4.87 11.48
CA GLN A 121 27.17 -5.11 11.18
C GLN A 121 26.31 -4.10 11.93
N TYR A 122 25.34 -3.51 11.24
CA TYR A 122 24.38 -2.55 11.80
C TYR A 122 22.97 -2.99 11.43
N GLU A 123 22.13 -3.18 12.44
CA GLU A 123 20.71 -3.49 12.24
C GLU A 123 20.02 -2.30 11.61
N LEU A 124 19.13 -2.56 10.65
CA LEU A 124 18.38 -1.56 9.91
C LEU A 124 16.88 -1.85 9.97
N TRP A 125 16.13 -0.79 10.06
CA TRP A 125 14.67 -0.80 9.90
C TRP A 125 14.27 -0.11 8.60
N GLN A 126 13.02 -0.27 8.18
CA GLN A 126 12.50 0.31 6.93
C GLN A 126 12.82 1.80 6.80
N ASN A 127 12.70 2.55 7.90
CA ASN A 127 12.95 3.99 7.90
C ASN A 127 14.41 4.38 7.66
N ASP A 128 15.35 3.53 8.10
CA ASP A 128 16.81 3.80 7.94
C ASP A 128 17.23 3.80 6.46
N ILE A 129 16.54 3.02 5.63
CA ILE A 129 16.78 2.92 4.19
C ILE A 129 15.66 3.56 3.37
N SER A 130 14.68 4.18 4.04
CA SER A 130 13.49 4.73 3.42
C SER A 130 12.78 3.74 2.49
N LEU A 131 12.76 2.46 2.88
CA LEU A 131 12.14 1.38 2.09
C LEU A 131 10.66 1.65 1.87
N ARG A 132 10.20 1.35 0.66
CA ARG A 132 8.82 1.38 0.23
C ARG A 132 8.53 0.09 -0.50
N ILE A 133 7.39 -0.53 -0.21
CA ILE A 133 6.98 -1.81 -0.79
C ILE A 133 5.50 -1.71 -1.17
N GLY A 134 5.17 -2.13 -2.37
CA GLY A 134 3.82 -2.31 -2.86
C GLY A 134 3.67 -3.64 -3.60
N PRO A 135 2.49 -4.25 -3.54
CA PRO A 135 1.39 -4.05 -2.59
C PRO A 135 1.70 -4.59 -1.18
N THR A 136 0.90 -4.19 -0.18
CA THR A 136 1.02 -4.68 1.22
C THR A 136 0.12 -5.87 1.53
N ILE A 137 -0.56 -6.40 0.54
CA ILE A 137 -1.39 -7.61 0.57
C ILE A 137 -0.69 -8.73 -0.20
N THR A 138 -1.26 -9.95 -0.16
CA THR A 138 -0.74 -11.04 -0.99
C THR A 138 -0.76 -10.68 -2.46
N SER A 139 0.35 -10.95 -3.16
CA SER A 139 0.50 -10.67 -4.59
C SER A 139 1.49 -11.64 -5.24
N GLN A 140 1.38 -11.77 -6.55
CA GLN A 140 2.40 -12.44 -7.39
C GLN A 140 3.52 -11.49 -7.80
N GLU A 141 3.32 -10.18 -7.70
CA GLU A 141 4.28 -9.17 -8.15
C GLU A 141 4.42 -8.06 -7.11
N PHE A 142 5.64 -7.53 -7.02
CA PHE A 142 6.01 -6.53 -6.03
C PHE A 142 6.91 -5.46 -6.61
N GLU A 143 6.75 -4.26 -6.09
CA GLU A 143 7.60 -3.12 -6.37
C GLU A 143 8.20 -2.54 -5.09
N ILE A 144 9.46 -2.13 -5.17
CA ILE A 144 10.25 -1.69 -4.03
C ILE A 144 10.98 -0.41 -4.40
N GLY A 145 10.98 0.55 -3.49
CA GLY A 145 11.82 1.73 -3.56
C GLY A 145 12.76 1.83 -2.36
N ILE A 146 14.05 2.06 -2.58
CA ILE A 146 15.06 2.26 -1.54
C ILE A 146 15.74 3.60 -1.78
N SER A 147 15.89 4.43 -0.74
CA SER A 147 16.57 5.72 -0.87
C SER A 147 18.03 5.54 -1.30
N ARG A 148 18.45 6.23 -2.36
CA ARG A 148 19.85 6.30 -2.79
C ARG A 148 20.77 7.00 -1.79
N TYR A 149 20.19 7.73 -0.84
CA TYR A 149 20.92 8.49 0.20
C TYR A 149 20.98 7.78 1.55
N CYS A 150 20.47 6.53 1.66
CA CYS A 150 20.60 5.74 2.88
C CYS A 150 22.02 5.20 3.09
N GLY A 151 22.33 4.78 4.31
CA GLY A 151 23.66 4.28 4.69
C GLY A 151 24.23 3.23 3.74
N PRO A 152 23.50 2.12 3.44
CA PRO A 152 24.00 1.06 2.55
C PRO A 152 24.29 1.52 1.10
N LEU A 153 23.51 2.49 0.59
CA LEU A 153 23.63 2.98 -0.80
C LEU A 153 24.54 4.21 -0.93
N THR A 154 25.23 4.58 0.14
CA THR A 154 26.22 5.66 0.13
C THR A 154 27.59 5.14 0.52
N MET A 155 28.53 5.23 -0.38
CA MET A 155 29.94 4.89 -0.10
C MET A 155 30.51 5.85 0.97
N ASN A 156 30.79 5.32 2.15
CA ASN A 156 31.32 6.08 3.28
C ASN A 156 30.54 7.37 3.65
N GLY A 157 29.22 7.37 3.41
CA GLY A 157 28.32 8.46 3.80
C GLY A 157 28.41 9.74 2.96
N SER A 158 29.11 9.73 1.82
CA SER A 158 29.29 10.92 1.02
C SER A 158 29.14 10.76 -0.50
N GLN A 159 29.20 9.55 -0.99
CA GLN A 159 29.05 9.28 -2.44
C GLN A 159 27.88 8.32 -2.66
N VAL A 160 26.91 8.76 -3.46
CA VAL A 160 25.77 7.94 -3.87
C VAL A 160 26.25 6.83 -4.81
N MET A 161 25.73 5.63 -4.64
CA MET A 161 25.97 4.48 -5.50
C MET A 161 25.72 4.80 -6.98
N VAL A 162 26.62 4.39 -7.85
CA VAL A 162 26.52 4.58 -9.30
C VAL A 162 26.35 3.26 -10.07
N ASP A 163 26.71 2.16 -9.47
CA ASP A 163 26.49 0.80 -9.97
C ASP A 163 26.49 -0.18 -8.78
N GLY A 164 26.07 -1.41 -9.04
CA GLY A 164 26.01 -2.45 -8.02
C GLY A 164 25.54 -3.79 -8.58
N ARG A 165 25.31 -4.71 -7.65
CA ARG A 165 24.76 -6.04 -7.95
C ARG A 165 23.61 -6.36 -7.01
N ILE A 166 22.66 -7.14 -7.52
CA ILE A 166 21.47 -7.55 -6.78
C ILE A 166 21.32 -9.07 -6.82
N ILE A 167 20.91 -9.63 -5.68
CA ILE A 167 20.38 -11.00 -5.58
C ILE A 167 19.09 -10.91 -4.77
N ILE A 168 18.05 -11.64 -5.20
CA ILE A 168 16.86 -11.90 -4.41
C ILE A 168 16.74 -13.41 -4.24
N ASN A 169 16.51 -13.90 -3.03
CA ASN A 169 16.30 -15.31 -2.79
C ASN A 169 15.16 -15.61 -1.82
N SER A 170 14.65 -16.82 -1.86
CA SER A 170 13.52 -17.26 -1.03
C SER A 170 13.89 -17.62 0.42
N GLY A 171 15.18 -17.68 0.75
CA GLY A 171 15.66 -17.96 2.11
C GLY A 171 15.39 -19.36 2.65
N ASP A 172 14.76 -20.23 1.90
CA ASP A 172 14.36 -21.58 2.29
C ASP A 172 15.35 -22.67 1.84
N THR A 173 15.18 -23.90 2.35
CA THR A 173 16.01 -25.06 2.00
C THR A 173 15.80 -25.56 0.56
N THR A 174 14.72 -25.16 -0.10
CA THR A 174 14.44 -25.33 -1.53
C THR A 174 14.60 -23.99 -2.22
N GLN A 175 15.76 -23.37 -2.05
CA GLN A 175 16.02 -22.00 -2.44
C GLN A 175 15.84 -21.80 -3.93
N ASP A 176 14.95 -20.90 -4.27
CA ASP A 176 14.94 -20.21 -5.53
C ASP A 176 15.57 -18.84 -5.38
N GLN A 177 16.30 -18.40 -6.39
CA GLN A 177 16.96 -17.09 -6.37
C GLN A 177 17.07 -16.48 -7.77
N VAL A 178 17.17 -15.18 -7.78
CA VAL A 178 17.42 -14.39 -9.00
C VAL A 178 18.71 -13.60 -8.83
N PRO A 179 19.75 -13.86 -9.67
CA PRO A 179 19.82 -14.88 -10.73
C PRO A 179 20.19 -16.26 -10.18
N ASP A 180 19.93 -17.32 -10.95
CA ASP A 180 20.39 -18.69 -10.70
C ASP A 180 21.92 -18.80 -10.62
N GLU A 181 22.63 -18.01 -11.43
CA GLU A 181 24.07 -18.07 -11.57
C GLU A 181 24.76 -17.15 -10.56
N PRO A 182 25.87 -17.59 -9.94
CA PRO A 182 26.62 -16.76 -9.01
C PRO A 182 27.11 -15.45 -9.60
N GLY A 183 27.16 -14.41 -8.77
CA GLY A 183 27.69 -13.09 -9.13
C GLY A 183 26.66 -11.98 -9.23
N GLY A 184 25.39 -12.29 -8.97
CA GLY A 184 24.31 -11.31 -8.96
C GLY A 184 24.07 -10.60 -10.29
N ILE A 185 22.99 -9.89 -10.41
CA ILE A 185 22.64 -9.10 -11.59
C ILE A 185 23.30 -7.73 -11.45
N TYR A 186 24.20 -7.41 -12.36
CA TYR A 186 24.83 -6.08 -12.43
C TYR A 186 23.86 -5.04 -12.96
N PHE A 187 23.82 -3.88 -12.32
CA PHE A 187 23.10 -2.71 -12.79
C PHE A 187 23.94 -1.44 -12.64
N SER A 188 23.65 -0.41 -13.42
CA SER A 188 24.29 0.88 -13.31
C SER A 188 23.27 2.01 -13.34
N ILE A 189 23.56 3.07 -12.59
CA ILE A 189 22.76 4.28 -12.50
C ILE A 189 23.42 5.33 -13.38
N GLY A 190 22.71 5.80 -14.40
CA GLY A 190 23.19 6.84 -15.31
C GLY A 190 23.08 8.24 -14.71
N ASP A 191 23.59 9.21 -15.45
CA ASP A 191 23.48 10.65 -15.13
C ASP A 191 22.18 11.27 -15.65
N ASP A 192 21.22 10.46 -16.07
CA ASP A 192 19.95 10.93 -16.60
C ASP A 192 19.17 11.70 -15.54
N ILE A 193 18.71 12.90 -15.92
CA ILE A 193 17.80 13.67 -15.08
C ILE A 193 16.39 13.09 -15.27
N VAL A 194 15.98 12.24 -14.35
CA VAL A 194 14.60 11.76 -14.27
C VAL A 194 13.75 12.87 -13.66
N PRO A 195 12.69 13.33 -14.33
CA PRO A 195 11.83 14.36 -13.76
C PRO A 195 11.21 13.89 -12.44
N ASP A 196 11.16 14.78 -11.48
CA ASP A 196 10.37 14.52 -10.27
C ASP A 196 8.89 14.32 -10.64
N PRO A 197 8.17 13.39 -9.98
CA PRO A 197 6.72 13.32 -10.10
C PRO A 197 6.08 14.66 -9.78
N VAL A 198 5.03 15.01 -10.51
CA VAL A 198 4.29 16.24 -10.24
C VAL A 198 3.59 16.12 -8.89
N PRO A 199 3.79 17.05 -7.95
CA PRO A 199 3.07 17.02 -6.68
C PRO A 199 1.56 17.03 -6.90
N ILE A 200 0.85 16.18 -6.18
CA ILE A 200 -0.61 16.19 -6.21
C ILE A 200 -1.10 17.39 -5.40
N PRO A 201 -1.85 18.34 -6.00
CA PRO A 201 -2.37 19.48 -5.28
C PRO A 201 -3.43 19.03 -4.26
N LEU A 202 -3.45 19.64 -3.07
CA LEU A 202 -4.44 19.34 -2.03
C LEU A 202 -5.73 20.12 -2.21
N GLU A 203 -5.74 21.11 -3.09
CA GLU A 203 -6.92 21.89 -3.41
C GLU A 203 -7.99 21.02 -4.06
N ARG A 204 -9.26 21.38 -3.89
CA ARG A 204 -10.37 20.75 -4.63
C ARG A 204 -10.15 20.95 -6.12
N ARG A 205 -10.47 19.95 -6.92
CA ARG A 205 -10.39 20.07 -8.38
C ARG A 205 -11.43 21.05 -8.91
N HIS A 206 -12.65 20.98 -8.34
CA HIS A 206 -13.75 21.90 -8.56
C HIS A 206 -14.27 22.41 -7.22
N GLU A 207 -14.79 23.62 -7.17
CA GLU A 207 -15.32 24.21 -5.93
C GLU A 207 -16.49 23.40 -5.35
N ASP A 208 -17.27 22.76 -6.21
CA ASP A 208 -18.44 21.95 -5.86
C ASP A 208 -18.10 20.47 -5.50
N ASP A 209 -16.82 20.08 -5.55
CA ASP A 209 -16.42 18.72 -5.15
C ASP A 209 -16.66 18.52 -3.65
N ILE A 210 -17.36 17.44 -3.28
CA ILE A 210 -17.48 17.01 -1.88
C ILE A 210 -16.16 16.35 -1.46
N ARG A 211 -15.54 16.90 -0.42
CA ARG A 211 -14.29 16.35 0.14
C ARG A 211 -14.59 15.48 1.34
N ILE A 212 -14.24 14.20 1.19
CA ILE A 212 -14.34 13.21 2.26
C ILE A 212 -12.95 12.87 2.75
N ILE A 213 -12.75 12.84 4.07
CA ILE A 213 -11.53 12.32 4.68
C ILE A 213 -11.86 11.10 5.54
N SER A 214 -11.01 10.07 5.47
CA SER A 214 -11.00 8.94 6.39
C SER A 214 -9.76 9.03 7.25
N TYR A 215 -9.92 8.94 8.58
CA TYR A 215 -8.82 9.14 9.51
C TYR A 215 -8.93 8.28 10.76
N ASN A 216 -8.11 7.23 10.85
CA ASN A 216 -7.91 6.53 12.12
C ASN A 216 -7.16 7.45 13.07
N THR A 217 -7.76 7.76 14.22
CA THR A 217 -7.23 8.76 15.17
C THR A 217 -6.34 8.16 16.26
N TRP A 218 -6.15 6.85 16.23
CA TRP A 218 -5.38 6.10 17.21
C TRP A 218 -5.74 6.45 18.67
N ASN A 219 -6.67 5.70 19.23
CA ASN A 219 -7.11 5.86 20.64
C ASN A 219 -7.59 7.28 20.98
N ASN A 220 -8.70 7.72 20.37
CA ASN A 220 -9.28 9.04 20.63
C ASN A 220 -8.28 10.19 20.44
N GLY A 221 -7.40 10.11 19.44
CA GLY A 221 -6.30 11.07 19.27
C GLY A 221 -6.72 12.52 19.17
N ILE A 222 -7.95 12.78 18.71
CA ILE A 222 -8.49 14.14 18.64
C ILE A 222 -8.76 14.73 20.04
N LEU A 223 -9.03 13.89 21.04
CA LEU A 223 -9.26 14.30 22.43
C LEU A 223 -7.98 14.43 23.26
N ASP A 224 -6.84 13.99 22.72
CA ASP A 224 -5.56 14.04 23.40
C ASP A 224 -4.96 15.46 23.30
N ASP A 225 -4.72 16.12 24.42
CA ASP A 225 -4.24 17.51 24.50
C ASP A 225 -2.94 17.76 23.72
N GLU A 226 -2.04 16.76 23.61
CA GLU A 226 -0.77 16.90 22.88
C GLU A 226 -0.94 16.68 21.37
N ARG A 227 -1.90 15.84 20.96
CA ARG A 227 -2.17 15.49 19.56
C ARG A 227 -3.21 16.39 18.90
N MET A 228 -4.24 16.82 19.64
CA MET A 228 -5.34 17.66 19.17
C MET A 228 -4.89 18.85 18.28
N PRO A 229 -3.86 19.64 18.63
CA PRO A 229 -3.45 20.76 17.80
C PRO A 229 -2.92 20.34 16.42
N ARG A 230 -2.42 19.11 16.29
CA ARG A 230 -1.94 18.55 15.01
C ARG A 230 -3.12 18.10 14.16
N PHE A 231 -4.08 17.38 14.74
CA PHE A 231 -5.33 17.01 14.08
C PHE A 231 -6.09 18.24 13.59
N LYS A 232 -6.28 19.24 14.46
CA LYS A 232 -6.92 20.50 14.10
C LYS A 232 -6.28 21.14 12.88
N ARG A 233 -4.96 21.29 12.87
CA ARG A 233 -4.22 21.91 11.76
C ARG A 233 -4.39 21.13 10.46
N ILE A 234 -4.33 19.80 10.52
CA ILE A 234 -4.47 18.93 9.34
C ILE A 234 -5.91 19.03 8.80
N ILE A 235 -6.91 18.83 9.66
CA ILE A 235 -8.31 18.83 9.27
C ILE A 235 -8.73 20.22 8.72
N GLN A 236 -8.31 21.30 9.37
CA GLN A 236 -8.57 22.65 8.86
C GLN A 236 -7.87 22.94 7.53
N ALA A 237 -6.66 22.42 7.31
CA ALA A 237 -5.95 22.59 6.03
C ALA A 237 -6.57 21.78 4.90
N LEU A 238 -7.16 20.64 5.21
CA LEU A 238 -7.88 19.81 4.23
C LEU A 238 -9.26 20.35 3.92
N ASP A 239 -9.87 21.09 4.84
CA ASP A 239 -11.21 21.67 4.70
C ASP A 239 -12.23 20.66 4.16
N PRO A 240 -12.54 19.56 4.90
CA PRO A 240 -13.44 18.52 4.44
C PRO A 240 -14.91 18.90 4.61
N ASP A 241 -15.77 18.25 3.84
CA ASP A 241 -17.23 18.29 4.03
C ASP A 241 -17.70 17.11 4.88
N VAL A 242 -17.00 15.98 4.79
CA VAL A 242 -17.30 14.77 5.55
C VAL A 242 -16.02 14.23 6.16
N ILE A 243 -16.08 13.80 7.43
CA ILE A 243 -14.97 13.21 8.18
C ILE A 243 -15.42 11.85 8.71
N ALA A 244 -14.80 10.78 8.27
CA ALA A 244 -14.98 9.43 8.79
C ALA A 244 -13.83 9.08 9.72
N LEU A 245 -14.09 8.91 11.00
CA LEU A 245 -13.09 8.61 12.02
C LEU A 245 -13.15 7.14 12.42
N GLN A 246 -11.99 6.57 12.74
CA GLN A 246 -11.81 5.25 13.33
C GLN A 246 -10.98 5.39 14.62
N GLU A 247 -11.10 4.40 15.50
CA GLU A 247 -10.53 4.39 16.85
C GLU A 247 -10.96 5.59 17.71
N HIS A 248 -12.23 5.99 17.58
CA HIS A 248 -12.80 7.09 18.32
C HIS A 248 -13.99 6.59 19.16
N TRP A 249 -13.73 6.30 20.45
CA TRP A 249 -14.72 5.69 21.37
C TRP A 249 -15.47 6.71 22.22
N ASP A 250 -14.92 7.91 22.41
CA ASP A 250 -15.54 9.00 23.18
C ASP A 250 -16.21 9.98 22.22
N TRP A 251 -17.48 9.71 21.90
CA TRP A 251 -18.24 10.49 20.92
C TRP A 251 -18.95 11.74 21.49
N ASP A 252 -19.08 11.84 22.84
CA ASP A 252 -19.87 12.89 23.49
C ASP A 252 -19.36 14.32 23.27
N GLU A 253 -18.08 14.49 22.86
CA GLU A 253 -17.44 15.79 22.71
C GLU A 253 -16.95 16.07 21.29
N ILE A 254 -16.98 15.08 20.39
CA ILE A 254 -16.31 15.21 19.08
C ILE A 254 -16.99 16.22 18.16
N ASP A 255 -18.31 16.29 18.16
CA ASP A 255 -19.08 17.25 17.38
C ASP A 255 -18.83 18.68 17.86
N ASP A 256 -18.83 18.96 19.16
CA ASP A 256 -18.51 20.26 19.75
C ASP A 256 -17.08 20.68 19.41
N ILE A 257 -16.13 19.75 19.40
CA ILE A 257 -14.73 20.01 19.06
C ILE A 257 -14.61 20.40 17.58
N ILE A 258 -15.17 19.60 16.67
CA ILE A 258 -15.13 19.91 15.23
C ILE A 258 -15.88 21.20 14.94
N GLN A 259 -17.05 21.41 15.54
CA GLN A 259 -17.79 22.67 15.45
C GLN A 259 -16.93 23.87 15.90
N SER A 260 -16.15 23.74 16.95
CA SER A 260 -15.25 24.79 17.44
C SER A 260 -14.10 25.11 16.46
N TRP A 261 -13.72 24.13 15.62
CA TRP A 261 -12.68 24.33 14.59
C TRP A 261 -13.21 25.05 13.34
N PHE A 262 -14.50 24.93 13.08
CA PHE A 262 -15.22 25.53 11.95
C PHE A 262 -16.45 26.32 12.42
N PRO A 263 -16.26 27.44 13.12
CA PRO A 263 -17.35 28.13 13.84
C PRO A 263 -18.36 28.85 12.92
N GLN A 264 -18.10 28.91 11.62
CA GLN A 264 -18.99 29.53 10.63
C GLN A 264 -19.91 28.52 9.93
N GLU A 265 -19.76 27.25 10.22
CA GLU A 265 -20.41 26.13 9.56
C GLU A 265 -21.15 25.29 10.59
N GLU A 266 -22.17 24.58 10.16
CA GLU A 266 -22.89 23.63 10.99
C GLU A 266 -22.34 22.23 10.72
N TRP A 267 -22.11 21.46 11.79
CA TRP A 267 -21.62 20.08 11.72
C TRP A 267 -22.60 19.14 12.40
N PHE A 268 -22.88 18.03 11.75
CA PHE A 268 -23.71 16.93 12.23
C PHE A 268 -22.81 15.72 12.52
N ALA A 269 -23.15 14.90 13.50
CA ALA A 269 -22.38 13.72 13.87
C ALA A 269 -23.27 12.49 14.02
N SER A 270 -22.76 11.35 13.58
CA SER A 270 -23.28 10.02 13.88
C SER A 270 -22.16 9.10 14.31
N TRP A 271 -22.44 8.13 15.16
CA TRP A 271 -21.46 7.21 15.72
C TRP A 271 -22.03 5.83 16.01
N THR A 272 -21.17 4.82 16.02
CA THR A 272 -21.49 3.50 16.57
C THR A 272 -20.99 3.37 18.01
N TYR A 273 -21.54 2.42 18.75
CA TYR A 273 -21.06 2.12 20.11
C TYR A 273 -19.67 1.49 20.14
N ARG A 274 -19.05 1.27 18.98
CA ARG A 274 -17.72 0.69 18.92
C ARG A 274 -16.66 1.78 18.84
N ASP A 275 -16.32 2.27 17.66
CA ASP A 275 -15.20 3.21 17.49
C ASP A 275 -15.28 3.98 16.17
N LEU A 276 -16.45 4.03 15.56
CA LEU A 276 -16.68 4.71 14.29
C LEU A 276 -17.49 5.98 14.51
N VAL A 277 -17.05 7.06 13.89
CA VAL A 277 -17.76 8.34 13.85
C VAL A 277 -17.79 8.86 12.42
N VAL A 278 -18.92 9.43 12.01
CA VAL A 278 -19.01 10.25 10.80
C VAL A 278 -19.49 11.64 11.20
N LEU A 279 -18.72 12.65 10.80
CA LEU A 279 -19.10 14.05 10.93
C LEU A 279 -19.31 14.64 9.53
N SER A 280 -20.32 15.49 9.37
CA SER A 280 -20.70 16.02 8.08
C SER A 280 -21.18 17.48 8.19
N ARG A 281 -20.89 18.28 7.17
CA ARG A 281 -21.53 19.60 6.94
C ARG A 281 -22.94 19.45 6.39
N PHE A 282 -23.27 18.29 5.82
CA PHE A 282 -24.60 17.97 5.35
C PHE A 282 -25.42 17.34 6.47
N PRO A 283 -26.72 17.61 6.56
CA PRO A 283 -27.58 16.93 7.52
C PRO A 283 -27.51 15.42 7.37
N ILE A 284 -27.50 14.72 8.49
CA ILE A 284 -27.59 13.26 8.53
C ILE A 284 -29.06 12.87 8.54
N LEU A 285 -29.50 12.13 7.53
CA LEU A 285 -30.88 11.67 7.39
C LEU A 285 -31.12 10.37 8.16
N GLU A 286 -30.23 9.41 7.98
CA GLU A 286 -30.30 8.08 8.60
C GLU A 286 -28.88 7.56 8.89
N ASP A 287 -28.76 6.68 9.87
CA ASP A 287 -27.54 5.95 10.18
C ASP A 287 -27.83 4.55 10.75
N ALA A 288 -26.91 3.61 10.52
CA ALA A 288 -27.02 2.26 11.06
C ALA A 288 -25.70 1.49 11.05
N ASN A 289 -25.61 0.44 11.88
CA ASN A 289 -24.59 -0.58 11.72
C ASN A 289 -24.93 -1.50 10.54
N MET A 290 -23.92 -1.81 9.72
CA MET A 290 -24.06 -2.65 8.53
C MET A 290 -23.83 -4.13 8.80
N ILE A 291 -22.91 -4.44 9.70
CA ILE A 291 -22.49 -5.82 9.97
C ILE A 291 -22.59 -6.15 11.46
N SER A 292 -22.73 -7.43 11.77
CA SER A 292 -22.97 -7.93 13.13
C SER A 292 -21.88 -7.57 14.13
N SER A 293 -20.64 -7.39 13.65
CA SER A 293 -19.48 -6.99 14.47
C SER A 293 -19.44 -5.49 14.79
N GLU A 294 -20.37 -4.67 14.27
CA GLU A 294 -20.41 -3.20 14.40
C GLU A 294 -19.14 -2.49 13.87
N ARG A 295 -18.41 -3.15 12.95
CA ARG A 295 -17.16 -2.62 12.37
C ARG A 295 -17.36 -1.88 11.06
N THR A 296 -18.60 -1.72 10.63
CA THR A 296 -18.99 -0.92 9.47
C THR A 296 -20.30 -0.23 9.77
N MET A 297 -20.34 1.08 9.60
CA MET A 297 -21.55 1.88 9.69
C MET A 297 -21.91 2.47 8.32
N ALA A 298 -23.19 2.69 8.10
CA ALA A 298 -23.75 3.44 6.99
C ALA A 298 -24.36 4.74 7.48
N VAL A 299 -24.13 5.84 6.77
CA VAL A 299 -24.71 7.15 7.06
C VAL A 299 -25.22 7.75 5.78
N LEU A 300 -26.51 8.13 5.74
CA LEU A 300 -27.13 8.81 4.62
C LEU A 300 -27.12 10.32 4.85
N LEU A 301 -26.51 11.05 3.93
CA LEU A 301 -26.34 12.49 3.99
C LEU A 301 -27.27 13.19 2.99
N ASP A 302 -27.94 14.27 3.43
CA ASP A 302 -28.72 15.16 2.57
C ASP A 302 -27.76 15.99 1.70
N THR A 303 -27.46 15.50 0.52
CA THR A 303 -26.63 16.17 -0.49
C THR A 303 -27.43 16.48 -1.76
N GLU A 304 -28.76 16.50 -1.68
CA GLU A 304 -29.63 16.72 -2.85
C GLU A 304 -29.32 18.04 -3.55
N SER A 305 -28.95 19.09 -2.78
CA SER A 305 -28.63 20.41 -3.34
C SER A 305 -27.32 20.43 -4.13
N GLU A 306 -26.35 19.60 -3.79
CA GLU A 306 -25.01 19.51 -4.40
C GLU A 306 -24.95 18.47 -5.51
N LEU A 307 -25.45 17.28 -5.25
CA LEU A 307 -25.35 16.12 -6.14
C LEU A 307 -26.65 15.82 -6.91
N GLY A 308 -27.78 16.41 -6.50
CA GLY A 308 -29.10 16.05 -6.99
C GLY A 308 -29.61 14.70 -6.45
N LYS A 309 -28.92 14.12 -5.48
CA LYS A 309 -29.25 12.90 -4.74
C LYS A 309 -28.59 12.96 -3.37
N ASP A 310 -29.10 12.17 -2.44
CA ASP A 310 -28.43 11.90 -1.17
C ASP A 310 -27.15 11.07 -1.39
N LEU A 311 -26.19 11.19 -0.48
CA LEU A 311 -24.93 10.44 -0.50
C LEU A 311 -24.88 9.44 0.65
N LEU A 312 -24.63 8.17 0.33
CA LEU A 312 -24.41 7.13 1.31
C LEU A 312 -22.92 6.98 1.59
N VAL A 313 -22.52 7.13 2.86
CA VAL A 313 -21.16 6.97 3.31
C VAL A 313 -21.07 5.74 4.20
N PHE A 314 -20.25 4.75 3.79
CA PHE A 314 -19.84 3.66 4.64
C PHE A 314 -18.51 3.99 5.30
N ASN A 315 -18.43 3.79 6.63
CA ASN A 315 -17.20 3.94 7.40
C ASN A 315 -16.89 2.60 8.06
N SER A 316 -15.71 2.06 7.79
CA SER A 316 -15.26 0.76 8.32
C SER A 316 -14.01 0.87 9.19
N HIS A 317 -13.95 0.02 10.22
CA HIS A 317 -12.72 -0.30 10.94
C HIS A 317 -12.66 -1.82 11.16
N LEU A 318 -12.11 -2.53 10.17
CA LEU A 318 -12.09 -3.99 10.18
C LEU A 318 -11.04 -4.55 11.15
N SER A 319 -11.09 -5.85 11.39
CA SER A 319 -10.17 -6.52 12.32
C SER A 319 -8.72 -6.36 11.89
N CYS A 320 -7.84 -5.94 12.80
CA CYS A 320 -6.44 -5.63 12.50
C CYS A 320 -5.54 -6.88 12.44
N CYS A 321 -4.32 -6.65 12.03
CA CYS A 321 -3.18 -7.55 12.27
C CYS A 321 -3.34 -8.89 11.54
N ALA A 322 -3.02 -10.02 12.19
CA ALA A 322 -3.10 -11.37 11.61
C ALA A 322 -4.54 -11.95 11.52
N ASN A 323 -5.59 -11.15 11.82
CA ASN A 323 -6.98 -11.63 11.83
C ASN A 323 -7.58 -11.66 10.41
N ASN A 324 -6.94 -12.34 9.48
CA ASN A 324 -7.37 -12.40 8.08
C ASN A 324 -8.74 -13.05 7.92
N ASP A 325 -9.02 -14.12 8.66
CA ASP A 325 -10.30 -14.83 8.57
C ASP A 325 -11.47 -13.95 9.08
N ASP A 326 -11.26 -13.21 10.16
CA ASP A 326 -12.26 -12.27 10.67
C ASP A 326 -12.54 -11.15 9.65
N ARG A 327 -11.49 -10.61 9.00
CA ARG A 327 -11.66 -9.60 7.96
C ARG A 327 -12.42 -10.13 6.76
N GLN A 328 -12.08 -11.35 6.30
CA GLN A 328 -12.81 -11.98 5.20
C GLN A 328 -14.29 -12.15 5.53
N GLN A 329 -14.59 -12.65 6.72
CA GLN A 329 -15.98 -12.77 7.17
C GLN A 329 -16.70 -11.42 7.22
N GLN A 330 -16.02 -10.36 7.67
CA GLN A 330 -16.59 -9.00 7.75
C GLN A 330 -16.91 -8.42 6.38
N VAL A 331 -16.04 -8.62 5.39
CA VAL A 331 -16.30 -8.15 4.02
C VAL A 331 -17.35 -8.99 3.30
N ASP A 332 -17.38 -10.31 3.52
CA ASP A 332 -18.43 -11.20 3.00
C ASP A 332 -19.80 -10.78 3.55
N GLU A 333 -19.90 -10.55 4.87
CA GLU A 333 -21.12 -10.07 5.52
C GLU A 333 -21.56 -8.71 4.97
N PHE A 334 -20.62 -7.77 4.78
CA PHE A 334 -20.93 -6.47 4.21
C PHE A 334 -21.54 -6.59 2.81
N ILE A 335 -20.93 -7.34 1.91
CA ILE A 335 -21.45 -7.54 0.54
C ILE A 335 -22.81 -8.22 0.58
N SER A 336 -23.02 -9.19 1.47
CA SER A 336 -24.32 -9.87 1.63
C SER A 336 -25.42 -8.88 2.06
N VAL A 337 -25.17 -8.06 3.07
CA VAL A 337 -26.14 -7.05 3.53
C VAL A 337 -26.39 -5.98 2.46
N TRP A 338 -25.34 -5.52 1.79
CA TRP A 338 -25.44 -4.54 0.70
C TRP A 338 -26.22 -5.08 -0.48
N ARG A 339 -25.95 -6.32 -0.92
CA ARG A 339 -26.73 -7.01 -1.96
C ARG A 339 -28.22 -7.02 -1.64
N ASP A 340 -28.58 -7.43 -0.42
CA ASP A 340 -29.96 -7.55 0.00
C ASP A 340 -30.64 -6.16 0.03
N TRP A 341 -29.91 -5.15 0.43
CA TRP A 341 -30.38 -3.77 0.49
C TRP A 341 -30.70 -3.19 -0.89
N ILE A 342 -29.76 -3.20 -1.84
CA ILE A 342 -29.97 -2.62 -3.17
C ILE A 342 -30.85 -3.48 -4.09
N SER A 343 -31.00 -4.78 -3.77
CA SER A 343 -31.91 -5.69 -4.49
C SER A 343 -33.36 -5.58 -4.01
N GLY A 344 -33.66 -4.72 -3.04
CA GLY A 344 -35.00 -4.54 -2.48
C GLY A 344 -35.40 -5.63 -1.48
N GLY A 345 -34.45 -6.42 -0.98
CA GLY A 345 -34.65 -7.41 0.09
C GLY A 345 -34.77 -6.78 1.50
N GLY A 346 -34.46 -5.50 1.59
CA GLY A 346 -34.48 -4.71 2.83
C GLY A 346 -33.08 -4.43 3.36
N GLY A 347 -32.88 -3.21 3.82
CA GLY A 347 -31.65 -2.72 4.44
C GLY A 347 -31.94 -2.09 5.81
N PRO A 348 -30.94 -1.50 6.45
CA PRO A 348 -31.14 -0.88 7.76
C PRO A 348 -32.08 0.34 7.72
N PHE A 349 -32.18 1.02 6.59
CA PHE A 349 -33.12 2.14 6.32
C PHE A 349 -33.43 2.21 4.82
N GLU A 350 -34.34 3.10 4.41
CA GLU A 350 -34.72 3.28 3.01
C GLU A 350 -33.70 4.15 2.28
N ILE A 351 -33.34 3.78 1.06
CA ILE A 351 -32.51 4.59 0.13
C ILE A 351 -33.15 4.60 -1.26
N ASP A 352 -32.92 5.65 -1.99
CA ASP A 352 -33.38 5.75 -3.37
C ASP A 352 -32.52 4.88 -4.30
N THR A 353 -33.12 4.44 -5.40
CA THR A 353 -32.39 3.72 -6.45
C THR A 353 -31.29 4.61 -7.02
N GLU A 354 -30.09 4.03 -7.21
CA GLU A 354 -28.90 4.74 -7.70
C GLU A 354 -28.43 5.87 -6.75
N THR A 355 -28.70 5.76 -5.44
CA THR A 355 -28.04 6.61 -4.44
C THR A 355 -26.53 6.42 -4.55
N PRO A 356 -25.77 7.49 -4.83
CA PRO A 356 -24.31 7.37 -4.88
C PRO A 356 -23.77 6.98 -3.51
N PHE A 357 -22.73 6.16 -3.52
CA PHE A 357 -22.11 5.73 -2.27
C PHE A 357 -20.58 5.79 -2.32
N VAL A 358 -19.98 5.90 -1.16
CA VAL A 358 -18.53 5.79 -0.96
C VAL A 358 -18.26 4.93 0.27
N HIS A 359 -17.28 4.04 0.18
CA HIS A 359 -16.83 3.20 1.28
C HIS A 359 -15.42 3.61 1.70
N VAL A 360 -15.29 4.14 2.89
CA VAL A 360 -14.03 4.63 3.46
C VAL A 360 -13.77 3.97 4.81
N GLY A 361 -12.56 4.07 5.33
CA GLY A 361 -12.25 3.55 6.66
C GLY A 361 -10.82 3.04 6.77
N ASP A 362 -10.52 2.47 7.92
CA ASP A 362 -9.36 1.64 8.16
C ASP A 362 -9.73 0.17 7.96
N PHE A 363 -9.60 -0.32 6.75
CA PHE A 363 -9.92 -1.69 6.38
C PHE A 363 -8.92 -2.70 6.93
N ASN A 364 -7.76 -2.24 7.41
CA ASN A 364 -6.67 -3.12 7.84
C ASN A 364 -6.27 -4.19 6.80
N PHE A 365 -6.31 -3.83 5.51
CA PHE A 365 -5.94 -4.74 4.42
C PHE A 365 -4.41 -4.92 4.37
N VAL A 366 -3.91 -5.78 5.26
CA VAL A 366 -2.50 -6.11 5.44
C VAL A 366 -2.25 -7.63 5.30
N GLY A 367 -3.15 -8.34 4.65
CA GLY A 367 -3.13 -9.80 4.50
C GLY A 367 -3.54 -10.25 3.12
N TYR A 368 -4.64 -11.03 3.05
CA TYR A 368 -5.06 -11.63 1.79
C TYR A 368 -5.67 -10.61 0.82
N ARG A 369 -5.21 -10.63 -0.42
CA ARG A 369 -5.76 -9.87 -1.56
C ARG A 369 -7.27 -10.10 -1.71
N GLN A 370 -7.75 -11.31 -1.41
CA GLN A 370 -9.15 -11.67 -1.53
C GLN A 370 -10.08 -10.71 -0.78
N GLN A 371 -9.65 -10.16 0.36
CA GLN A 371 -10.46 -9.22 1.13
C GLN A 371 -10.74 -7.92 0.36
N VAL A 372 -9.76 -7.45 -0.39
CA VAL A 372 -9.91 -6.28 -1.28
C VAL A 372 -10.80 -6.64 -2.47
N GLU A 373 -10.58 -7.82 -3.08
CA GLU A 373 -11.38 -8.29 -4.21
C GLU A 373 -12.84 -8.48 -3.82
N THR A 374 -13.13 -9.02 -2.63
CA THR A 374 -14.51 -9.14 -2.14
C THR A 374 -15.22 -7.78 -2.09
N ILE A 375 -14.60 -6.75 -1.51
CA ILE A 375 -15.21 -5.42 -1.48
C ILE A 375 -15.37 -4.85 -2.90
N ARG A 376 -14.37 -5.01 -3.77
CA ARG A 376 -14.34 -4.41 -5.09
C ARG A 376 -15.30 -5.07 -6.08
N THR A 377 -15.36 -6.41 -6.07
CA THR A 377 -16.08 -7.20 -7.09
C THR A 377 -17.33 -7.87 -6.57
N GLY A 378 -17.48 -7.98 -5.24
CA GLY A 378 -18.55 -8.74 -4.61
C GLY A 378 -18.35 -10.26 -4.61
N ASP A 379 -17.12 -10.74 -4.82
CA ASP A 379 -16.73 -12.17 -4.77
C ASP A 379 -16.73 -12.64 -3.31
N ILE A 380 -17.84 -13.24 -2.87
CA ILE A 380 -18.05 -13.74 -1.49
C ILE A 380 -17.36 -15.09 -1.33
N GLN A 381 -16.45 -15.20 -0.38
CA GLN A 381 -15.73 -16.46 -0.15
C GLN A 381 -16.54 -17.50 0.62
N ASN A 382 -17.37 -17.08 1.55
CA ASN A 382 -18.26 -17.96 2.31
C ASN A 382 -19.71 -17.85 1.82
N GLU A 383 -19.97 -18.29 0.60
CA GLU A 383 -21.33 -18.29 0.04
C GLU A 383 -22.34 -19.15 0.84
N ALA A 384 -21.85 -20.11 1.63
CA ALA A 384 -22.75 -20.96 2.44
C ALA A 384 -23.47 -20.15 3.53
N ASP A 385 -22.82 -19.18 4.11
CA ASP A 385 -23.36 -18.33 5.15
C ASP A 385 -23.87 -16.98 4.63
N HIS A 386 -23.22 -16.42 3.58
CA HIS A 386 -23.49 -15.07 3.09
C HIS A 386 -24.19 -15.02 1.72
N GLY A 387 -24.42 -16.19 1.09
CA GLY A 387 -25.09 -16.29 -0.21
C GLY A 387 -24.15 -16.00 -1.38
N PRO A 388 -24.69 -15.93 -2.62
CA PRO A 388 -23.88 -15.86 -3.83
C PRO A 388 -23.21 -14.50 -4.00
N ASP A 389 -22.18 -14.46 -4.85
CA ASP A 389 -21.51 -13.26 -5.33
C ASP A 389 -22.50 -12.23 -5.83
N PHE A 390 -22.09 -10.96 -5.64
CA PHE A 390 -22.91 -9.85 -6.08
C PHE A 390 -22.04 -8.62 -6.41
N PRO A 391 -21.94 -8.23 -7.69
CA PRO A 391 -21.24 -7.00 -8.07
C PRO A 391 -21.84 -5.79 -7.34
N PRO A 392 -21.02 -5.02 -6.62
CA PRO A 392 -21.54 -4.08 -5.61
C PRO A 392 -22.10 -2.77 -6.16
N ASP A 393 -21.84 -2.42 -7.42
CA ASP A 393 -22.38 -1.19 -7.99
C ASP A 393 -23.80 -1.38 -8.53
N TRP A 394 -24.55 -0.28 -8.60
CA TRP A 394 -25.93 -0.21 -9.08
C TRP A 394 -26.13 -0.76 -10.50
N ASP A 395 -25.14 -0.60 -11.36
CA ASP A 395 -25.16 -1.10 -12.75
C ASP A 395 -24.64 -2.53 -12.88
N SER A 396 -24.39 -3.20 -11.77
CA SER A 396 -23.80 -4.54 -11.67
C SER A 396 -22.35 -4.59 -12.17
N SER A 397 -21.61 -3.51 -12.02
CA SER A 397 -20.16 -3.46 -12.21
C SER A 397 -19.41 -3.57 -10.87
N ASP A 398 -18.10 -3.68 -10.96
CA ASP A 398 -17.18 -3.55 -9.84
C ASP A 398 -17.15 -2.08 -9.36
N ILE A 399 -16.96 -1.87 -8.06
CA ILE A 399 -16.66 -0.52 -7.57
C ILE A 399 -15.18 -0.17 -7.82
N VAL A 400 -14.91 1.12 -7.96
CA VAL A 400 -13.57 1.63 -8.23
C VAL A 400 -12.83 1.82 -6.91
N ASP A 401 -11.63 1.24 -6.81
CA ASP A 401 -10.68 1.58 -5.76
C ASP A 401 -10.06 2.95 -6.04
N LEU A 402 -10.29 3.91 -5.15
CA LEU A 402 -9.81 5.28 -5.28
C LEU A 402 -8.52 5.44 -4.49
N PHE A 403 -7.41 5.64 -5.20
CA PHE A 403 -6.15 5.96 -4.55
C PHE A 403 -6.22 7.28 -3.80
N SER A 404 -5.81 7.26 -2.53
CA SER A 404 -5.69 8.44 -1.71
C SER A 404 -4.72 9.43 -2.35
N ARG A 405 -5.10 10.70 -2.41
CA ARG A 405 -4.19 11.77 -2.84
C ARG A 405 -3.09 11.92 -1.79
N HIS A 406 -1.86 11.73 -2.22
CA HIS A 406 -0.69 11.78 -1.34
C HIS A 406 0.28 12.88 -1.79
N THR A 407 0.80 13.64 -0.83
CA THR A 407 1.78 14.71 -1.11
C THR A 407 3.19 14.16 -1.36
N HIS A 408 3.47 12.92 -0.96
CA HIS A 408 4.74 12.29 -1.27
C HIS A 408 4.71 11.76 -2.70
N LYS A 409 5.69 12.16 -3.47
CA LYS A 409 5.73 12.01 -4.92
C LYS A 409 5.79 10.56 -5.43
N ARG A 410 6.09 9.58 -4.58
CA ARG A 410 6.43 8.20 -5.01
C ARG A 410 5.70 7.13 -4.23
N MET A 411 4.60 7.50 -3.56
CA MET A 411 3.92 6.53 -2.68
C MET A 411 2.42 6.73 -2.64
N GLY A 412 1.70 5.60 -2.64
CA GLY A 412 0.27 5.52 -2.42
C GLY A 412 -0.13 5.01 -1.03
N TYR A 413 0.73 4.99 -0.03
CA TYR A 413 0.37 4.49 1.29
C TYR A 413 -0.49 5.48 2.08
N THR A 414 -1.39 4.96 2.90
CA THR A 414 -2.24 5.74 3.80
C THR A 414 -1.81 5.68 5.25
N TRP A 415 -0.95 4.74 5.62
CA TRP A 415 -0.41 4.57 6.96
C TRP A 415 1.07 4.21 6.93
N ARG A 416 1.81 4.72 7.92
CA ARG A 416 3.22 4.42 8.11
C ARG A 416 3.63 4.61 9.57
N SER A 417 4.44 3.68 10.10
CA SER A 417 5.08 3.81 11.40
C SER A 417 6.60 3.70 11.26
N ASP A 418 7.30 4.82 11.43
CA ASP A 418 8.74 4.96 11.20
C ASP A 418 9.64 4.29 12.26
N GLY A 419 9.14 3.57 13.18
CA GLY A 419 9.94 3.01 14.28
C GLY A 419 9.44 1.69 14.83
N SER A 420 8.59 0.98 14.11
CA SER A 420 8.05 -0.28 14.58
C SER A 420 8.16 -1.38 13.54
N SER A 421 8.07 -2.63 14.02
CA SER A 421 7.90 -3.82 13.19
C SER A 421 6.55 -3.91 12.46
N PHE A 422 5.72 -2.86 12.55
CA PHE A 422 4.39 -2.77 11.97
C PHE A 422 4.37 -2.07 10.59
N ASN A 423 5.48 -1.84 9.97
CA ASN A 423 5.49 -1.18 8.64
C ASN A 423 5.40 -2.19 7.53
#